data_2a4f8ec197e677d102ed304b0bf79924
#
_entry.id   2a4f8ec197e677d102ed304b0bf79924
#
_cell.length_a   1.000
_cell.length_b   1.000
_cell.length_c   1.000
_cell.angle_alpha   90.00
_cell.angle_beta   90.00
_cell.angle_gamma   90.00
#
_symmetry.space_group_name_H-M   'P 1'
#
loop_
_entity.id
_entity.type
_entity.pdbx_description
1 polymer ?
#
loop_
_entity_poly.entity_id
_entity_poly.type
_entity_poly.pdbx_seq_one_letter_code
_entity_poly.pdbx_strand_id
1 'polypeptide(L)'
;MALLTISGDPASRWEEVAQAVAQLLDFELVTETRLAQWMTEEFGETPLPARVWAPAAVAVLARLAREHPLLIALDGAERLFRPAPWVMRARITTSDAHRVGKLMLDLRLEKSEALARLRELDAEQKRLRKARFKGVSADPESFDLTLSLTNMDAAQAAEVLAAAAAKRLDQQGLLSPNAADEIEFETRLELAKRGIVPAGRARVTRASFGHPSEEMFANLLDFYRIQWEYEPRSFPLQWDKNGGVTEAFTPDFYLPELDLYVEVTTMKQSLVTRKNRKVKMLRAIYPHVNIQVFYQKDFQDLVFKYGLKMVHS
;
A
#
# COMPACT_ATOMS: atom_id res chain seq x y z
N MET A 1 6.68 -5.56 -12.91
CA MET A 1 5.29 -5.90 -13.29
C MET A 1 4.60 -4.72 -13.95
N ALA A 2 3.54 -4.96 -14.72
CA ALA A 2 2.89 -3.93 -15.53
C ALA A 2 1.69 -3.34 -14.77
N LEU A 3 1.51 -2.02 -14.88
CA LEU A 3 0.34 -1.33 -14.39
C LEU A 3 -0.33 -0.56 -15.52
N LEU A 4 -1.59 -0.85 -15.76
CA LEU A 4 -2.44 -0.12 -16.69
C LEU A 4 -3.61 0.47 -15.90
N THR A 5 -3.87 1.76 -16.06
CA THR A 5 -5.05 2.41 -15.48
C THR A 5 -6.02 2.79 -16.59
N ILE A 6 -7.29 2.47 -16.40
CA ILE A 6 -8.37 2.86 -17.30
C ILE A 6 -9.43 3.59 -16.48
N SER A 7 -9.81 4.77 -16.95
CA SER A 7 -10.94 5.53 -16.43
C SER A 7 -11.81 6.05 -17.56
N GLY A 8 -13.03 6.47 -17.24
CA GLY A 8 -13.92 7.01 -18.24
C GLY A 8 -15.08 7.79 -17.65
N ASP A 9 -15.88 8.37 -18.54
CA ASP A 9 -17.09 9.08 -18.13
C ASP A 9 -18.21 8.08 -17.76
N PRO A 10 -19.09 8.39 -16.82
CA PRO A 10 -20.23 7.55 -16.51
C PRO A 10 -21.06 7.21 -17.76
N ALA A 11 -21.50 5.98 -17.88
CA ALA A 11 -22.24 5.44 -19.01
C ALA A 11 -21.50 5.49 -20.37
N SER A 12 -20.17 5.60 -20.38
CA SER A 12 -19.38 5.55 -21.63
C SER A 12 -18.96 4.14 -22.04
N ARG A 13 -19.35 3.10 -21.30
CA ARG A 13 -18.97 1.70 -21.52
C ARG A 13 -17.46 1.43 -21.31
N TRP A 14 -16.78 2.28 -20.62
CA TRP A 14 -15.35 2.13 -20.36
C TRP A 14 -15.02 0.88 -19.53
N GLU A 15 -15.93 0.44 -18.68
CA GLU A 15 -15.80 -0.78 -17.89
C GLU A 15 -15.74 -2.03 -18.77
N GLU A 16 -16.52 -2.04 -19.87
CA GLU A 16 -16.50 -3.13 -20.86
C GLU A 16 -15.16 -3.18 -21.59
N VAL A 17 -14.61 -2.03 -21.95
CA VAL A 17 -13.25 -1.94 -22.53
C VAL A 17 -12.20 -2.45 -21.54
N ALA A 18 -12.27 -2.02 -20.27
CA ALA A 18 -11.34 -2.44 -19.25
C ALA A 18 -11.36 -3.97 -19.05
N GLN A 19 -12.54 -4.57 -19.01
CA GLN A 19 -12.67 -6.02 -18.89
C GLN A 19 -12.08 -6.76 -20.10
N ALA A 20 -12.35 -6.30 -21.31
CA ALA A 20 -11.80 -6.91 -22.53
C ALA A 20 -10.27 -6.77 -22.60
N VAL A 21 -9.71 -5.60 -22.24
CA VAL A 21 -8.25 -5.40 -22.18
C VAL A 21 -7.60 -6.31 -21.16
N ALA A 22 -8.21 -6.45 -19.96
CA ALA A 22 -7.68 -7.34 -18.93
C ALA A 22 -7.59 -8.79 -19.41
N GLN A 23 -8.60 -9.26 -20.15
CA GLN A 23 -8.60 -10.58 -20.76
C GLN A 23 -7.55 -10.73 -21.87
N LEU A 24 -7.40 -9.73 -22.75
CA LEU A 24 -6.43 -9.77 -23.86
C LEU A 24 -4.98 -9.76 -23.36
N LEU A 25 -4.70 -9.11 -22.26
CA LEU A 25 -3.35 -8.96 -21.69
C LEU A 25 -3.05 -9.97 -20.58
N ASP A 26 -4.01 -10.76 -20.14
CA ASP A 26 -3.92 -11.63 -18.96
C ASP A 26 -3.55 -10.82 -17.69
N PHE A 27 -4.21 -9.69 -17.50
CA PHE A 27 -4.02 -8.81 -16.35
C PHE A 27 -5.12 -9.02 -15.32
N GLU A 28 -4.75 -8.93 -14.05
CA GLU A 28 -5.70 -8.92 -12.95
C GLU A 28 -6.53 -7.63 -12.98
N LEU A 29 -7.85 -7.75 -13.16
CA LEU A 29 -8.77 -6.62 -13.23
C LEU A 29 -9.12 -6.13 -11.82
N VAL A 30 -8.75 -4.90 -11.52
CA VAL A 30 -9.08 -4.21 -10.27
C VAL A 30 -10.24 -3.26 -10.49
N THR A 31 -11.42 -3.65 -10.05
CA THR A 31 -12.61 -2.80 -10.03
C THR A 31 -12.74 -2.07 -8.68
N GLU A 32 -13.64 -1.06 -8.62
CA GLU A 32 -13.96 -0.34 -7.37
C GLU A 32 -14.38 -1.30 -6.24
N THR A 33 -15.26 -2.25 -6.54
CA THR A 33 -15.76 -3.23 -5.58
C THR A 33 -14.63 -4.12 -5.06
N ARG A 34 -13.78 -4.60 -5.95
CA ARG A 34 -12.67 -5.49 -5.58
C ARG A 34 -11.62 -4.78 -4.76
N LEU A 35 -11.28 -3.54 -5.15
CA LEU A 35 -10.36 -2.72 -4.37
C LEU A 35 -10.92 -2.40 -2.98
N ALA A 36 -12.21 -2.04 -2.88
CA ALA A 36 -12.87 -1.79 -1.60
C ALA A 36 -12.83 -3.02 -0.69
N GLN A 37 -13.03 -4.22 -1.23
CA GLN A 37 -12.93 -5.47 -0.50
C GLN A 37 -11.51 -5.67 0.05
N TRP A 38 -10.47 -5.57 -0.77
CA TRP A 38 -9.08 -5.67 -0.32
C TRP A 38 -8.67 -4.60 0.67
N MET A 39 -9.19 -3.38 0.51
CA MET A 39 -8.97 -2.32 1.49
C MET A 39 -9.64 -2.64 2.84
N THR A 40 -10.81 -3.26 2.82
CA THR A 40 -11.50 -3.72 4.04
C THR A 40 -10.70 -4.83 4.72
N GLU A 41 -10.20 -5.80 3.97
CA GLU A 41 -9.32 -6.86 4.50
C GLU A 41 -8.03 -6.30 5.13
N GLU A 42 -7.45 -5.26 4.50
CA GLU A 42 -6.19 -4.67 4.94
C GLU A 42 -6.35 -3.70 6.12
N PHE A 43 -7.40 -2.86 6.10
CA PHE A 43 -7.57 -1.75 7.04
C PHE A 43 -8.76 -1.91 7.98
N GLY A 44 -9.54 -2.98 7.85
CA GLY A 44 -10.74 -3.25 8.63
C GLY A 44 -12.01 -2.63 8.05
N GLU A 45 -13.14 -2.93 8.68
CA GLU A 45 -14.47 -2.54 8.19
C GLU A 45 -14.79 -1.05 8.35
N THR A 46 -14.02 -0.32 9.17
CA THR A 46 -14.28 1.11 9.38
C THR A 46 -13.97 1.90 8.12
N PRO A 47 -14.93 2.66 7.58
CA PRO A 47 -14.71 3.43 6.37
C PRO A 47 -13.56 4.41 6.51
N LEU A 48 -12.59 4.34 5.61
CA LEU A 48 -11.46 5.26 5.60
C LEU A 48 -11.92 6.67 5.20
N PRO A 49 -11.41 7.72 5.86
CA PRO A 49 -11.66 9.08 5.43
C PRO A 49 -11.25 9.31 3.97
N ALA A 50 -12.06 10.03 3.19
CA ALA A 50 -11.81 10.23 1.76
C ALA A 50 -10.39 10.75 1.45
N ARG A 51 -9.82 11.57 2.33
CA ARG A 51 -8.45 12.12 2.20
C ARG A 51 -7.32 11.10 2.29
N VAL A 52 -7.58 9.91 2.86
CA VAL A 52 -6.59 8.82 2.99
C VAL A 52 -6.90 7.65 2.06
N TRP A 53 -8.00 7.72 1.34
CA TRP A 53 -8.43 6.67 0.42
C TRP A 53 -7.36 6.39 -0.66
N ALA A 54 -6.83 7.42 -1.31
CA ALA A 54 -5.83 7.25 -2.37
C ALA A 54 -4.52 6.60 -1.86
N PRO A 55 -3.86 7.07 -0.78
CA PRO A 55 -2.69 6.37 -0.26
C PRO A 55 -3.01 4.94 0.23
N ALA A 56 -4.18 4.68 0.80
CA ALA A 56 -4.57 3.32 1.18
C ALA A 56 -4.75 2.41 -0.05
N ALA A 57 -5.41 2.90 -1.09
CA ALA A 57 -5.53 2.19 -2.36
C ALA A 57 -4.16 1.88 -2.97
N VAL A 58 -3.25 2.87 -3.02
CA VAL A 58 -1.89 2.66 -3.56
C VAL A 58 -1.11 1.64 -2.75
N ALA A 59 -1.20 1.63 -1.41
CA ALA A 59 -0.53 0.63 -0.58
C ALA A 59 -0.98 -0.81 -0.91
N VAL A 60 -2.29 -1.02 -1.09
CA VAL A 60 -2.85 -2.32 -1.49
C VAL A 60 -2.41 -2.70 -2.90
N LEU A 61 -2.53 -1.76 -3.85
CA LEU A 61 -2.20 -2.00 -5.26
C LEU A 61 -0.71 -2.25 -5.49
N ALA A 62 0.18 -1.54 -4.80
CA ALA A 62 1.62 -1.77 -4.88
C ALA A 62 2.01 -3.17 -4.41
N ARG A 63 1.38 -3.65 -3.33
CA ARG A 63 1.56 -5.02 -2.85
C ARG A 63 1.10 -6.05 -3.88
N LEU A 64 -0.10 -5.89 -4.43
CA LEU A 64 -0.66 -6.81 -5.44
C LEU A 64 0.16 -6.79 -6.74
N ALA A 65 0.67 -5.62 -7.13
CA ALA A 65 1.50 -5.46 -8.32
C ALA A 65 2.83 -6.22 -8.25
N ARG A 66 3.23 -6.72 -7.09
CA ARG A 66 4.40 -7.61 -6.97
C ARG A 66 4.13 -9.03 -7.47
N GLU A 67 2.88 -9.44 -7.41
CA GLU A 67 2.48 -10.81 -7.73
C GLU A 67 1.89 -10.92 -9.13
N HIS A 68 1.13 -9.89 -9.55
CA HIS A 68 0.38 -9.92 -10.81
C HIS A 68 0.46 -8.58 -11.56
N PRO A 69 0.46 -8.60 -12.90
CA PRO A 69 0.17 -7.42 -13.70
C PRO A 69 -1.25 -6.94 -13.42
N LEU A 70 -1.44 -5.64 -13.19
CA LEU A 70 -2.74 -5.08 -12.81
C LEU A 70 -3.31 -4.17 -13.88
N LEU A 71 -4.60 -4.33 -14.19
CA LEU A 71 -5.43 -3.35 -14.84
C LEU A 71 -6.37 -2.71 -13.84
N ILE A 72 -6.15 -1.44 -13.53
CA ILE A 72 -6.89 -0.68 -12.52
C ILE A 72 -8.00 0.09 -13.22
N ALA A 73 -9.22 -0.41 -13.11
CA ALA A 73 -10.43 0.14 -13.72
C ALA A 73 -11.22 0.94 -12.69
N LEU A 74 -10.81 2.18 -12.45
CA LEU A 74 -11.41 3.07 -11.44
C LEU A 74 -11.49 4.49 -11.96
N ASP A 75 -12.51 5.23 -11.53
CA ASP A 75 -12.52 6.67 -11.74
C ASP A 75 -11.41 7.35 -10.94
N GLY A 76 -10.56 8.12 -11.64
CA GLY A 76 -9.41 8.77 -11.04
C GLY A 76 -8.17 7.87 -10.89
N ALA A 77 -8.16 6.67 -11.46
CA ALA A 77 -7.04 5.72 -11.39
C ALA A 77 -5.73 6.35 -11.91
N GLU A 78 -5.81 7.26 -12.88
CA GLU A 78 -4.66 7.98 -13.41
C GLU A 78 -3.91 8.82 -12.36
N ARG A 79 -4.55 9.08 -11.21
CA ARG A 79 -3.99 9.89 -10.10
C ARG A 79 -3.43 9.06 -8.96
N LEU A 80 -3.65 7.75 -8.96
CA LEU A 80 -3.19 6.87 -7.88
C LEU A 80 -1.68 6.81 -7.81
N PHE A 81 -1.04 6.68 -8.96
CA PHE A 81 0.40 6.65 -9.06
C PHE A 81 0.92 7.94 -9.68
N ARG A 82 2.03 8.46 -9.20
CA ARG A 82 2.72 9.58 -9.84
C ARG A 82 3.16 9.19 -11.25
N PRO A 83 3.42 10.17 -12.16
CA PRO A 83 3.95 9.89 -13.47
C PRO A 83 5.19 9.00 -13.39
N ALA A 84 5.07 7.80 -13.93
CA ALA A 84 6.13 6.81 -13.94
C ALA A 84 6.10 6.07 -15.29
N PRO A 85 7.26 5.69 -15.84
CA PRO A 85 7.34 5.02 -17.14
C PRO A 85 6.58 3.69 -17.17
N TRP A 86 6.50 3.00 -16.04
CA TRP A 86 5.87 1.69 -15.87
C TRP A 86 4.36 1.73 -15.64
N VAL A 87 3.74 2.91 -15.60
CA VAL A 87 2.27 3.08 -15.55
C VAL A 87 1.77 3.62 -16.86
N MET A 88 0.89 2.90 -17.53
CA MET A 88 0.15 3.42 -18.68
C MET A 88 -1.22 3.92 -18.22
N ARG A 89 -1.62 5.10 -18.67
CA ARG A 89 -2.87 5.75 -18.30
C ARG A 89 -3.75 5.92 -19.50
N ALA A 90 -4.92 5.30 -19.48
CA ALA A 90 -5.87 5.39 -20.56
C ALA A 90 -7.19 6.00 -20.10
N ARG A 91 -7.81 6.77 -20.98
CA ARG A 91 -9.15 7.30 -20.81
C ARG A 91 -10.05 6.86 -21.94
N ILE A 92 -11.26 6.45 -21.58
CA ILE A 92 -12.32 6.12 -22.52
C ILE A 92 -13.40 7.20 -22.42
N THR A 93 -13.77 7.77 -23.54
CA THR A 93 -14.82 8.79 -23.65
C THR A 93 -15.85 8.39 -24.71
N THR A 94 -16.99 9.03 -24.69
CA THR A 94 -17.96 8.96 -25.77
C THR A 94 -18.85 10.20 -25.76
N SER A 95 -19.65 10.41 -26.80
CA SER A 95 -20.56 11.55 -26.88
C SER A 95 -21.69 11.43 -25.86
N ASP A 96 -22.21 12.56 -25.38
CA ASP A 96 -23.35 12.58 -24.46
C ASP A 96 -24.60 11.90 -25.08
N ALA A 97 -24.75 11.97 -26.40
CA ALA A 97 -25.83 11.26 -27.08
C ALA A 97 -25.76 9.74 -26.89
N HIS A 98 -24.54 9.16 -26.97
CA HIS A 98 -24.33 7.73 -26.72
C HIS A 98 -24.52 7.37 -25.26
N ARG A 99 -24.04 8.22 -24.32
CA ARG A 99 -24.20 8.03 -22.88
C ARG A 99 -25.67 8.03 -22.47
N VAL A 100 -26.46 8.98 -23.00
CA VAL A 100 -27.90 9.04 -22.81
C VAL A 100 -28.57 7.81 -23.41
N GLY A 101 -28.25 7.44 -24.65
CA GLY A 101 -28.80 6.24 -25.32
C GLY A 101 -28.55 4.97 -24.50
N LYS A 102 -27.33 4.82 -23.92
CA LYS A 102 -27.05 3.70 -23.04
C LYS A 102 -27.96 3.70 -21.80
N LEU A 103 -28.11 4.83 -21.11
CA LEU A 103 -28.98 4.92 -19.94
C LEU A 103 -30.44 4.64 -20.26
N MET A 104 -30.93 5.09 -21.43
CA MET A 104 -32.26 4.77 -21.88
C MET A 104 -32.48 3.26 -22.05
N LEU A 105 -31.49 2.56 -22.61
CA LEU A 105 -31.56 1.11 -22.84
C LEU A 105 -31.39 0.32 -21.51
N ASP A 106 -30.36 0.63 -20.72
CA ASP A 106 -30.04 -0.13 -19.52
C ASP A 106 -31.12 0.02 -18.43
N LEU A 107 -31.62 1.24 -18.25
CA LEU A 107 -32.56 1.58 -17.18
C LEU A 107 -34.02 1.72 -17.66
N ARG A 108 -34.28 1.54 -18.96
CA ARG A 108 -35.60 1.71 -19.59
C ARG A 108 -36.22 3.08 -19.31
N LEU A 109 -35.41 4.13 -19.41
CA LEU A 109 -35.79 5.51 -19.13
C LEU A 109 -36.18 6.24 -20.40
N GLU A 110 -37.08 7.21 -20.25
CA GLU A 110 -37.34 8.21 -21.29
C GLU A 110 -36.12 9.17 -21.40
N LYS A 111 -35.98 9.81 -22.58
CA LYS A 111 -34.79 10.66 -22.86
C LYS A 111 -34.58 11.76 -21.83
N SER A 112 -35.66 12.39 -21.35
CA SER A 112 -35.58 13.44 -20.32
C SER A 112 -35.04 12.92 -18.98
N GLU A 113 -35.49 11.74 -18.59
CA GLU A 113 -35.08 11.06 -17.37
C GLU A 113 -33.61 10.60 -17.47
N ALA A 114 -33.23 10.03 -18.62
CA ALA A 114 -31.85 9.62 -18.90
C ALA A 114 -30.90 10.81 -18.87
N LEU A 115 -31.27 11.97 -19.39
CA LEU A 115 -30.51 13.22 -19.30
C LEU A 115 -30.38 13.70 -17.85
N ALA A 116 -31.44 13.64 -17.06
CA ALA A 116 -31.36 13.99 -15.63
C ALA A 116 -30.40 13.04 -14.90
N ARG A 117 -30.55 11.73 -15.12
CA ARG A 117 -29.70 10.71 -14.51
C ARG A 117 -28.23 10.87 -14.90
N LEU A 118 -27.94 11.20 -16.15
CA LEU A 118 -26.56 11.46 -16.59
C LEU A 118 -25.93 12.62 -15.83
N ARG A 119 -26.66 13.71 -15.63
CA ARG A 119 -26.18 14.88 -14.85
C ARG A 119 -25.89 14.52 -13.40
N GLU A 120 -26.74 13.67 -12.79
CA GLU A 120 -26.52 13.17 -11.43
C GLU A 120 -25.22 12.35 -11.34
N LEU A 121 -25.02 11.41 -12.27
CA LEU A 121 -23.83 10.56 -12.34
C LEU A 121 -22.55 11.40 -12.51
N ASP A 122 -22.59 12.39 -13.41
CA ASP A 122 -21.46 13.30 -13.63
C ASP A 122 -21.16 14.15 -12.39
N ALA A 123 -22.19 14.61 -11.68
CA ALA A 123 -22.03 15.36 -10.44
C ALA A 123 -21.45 14.49 -9.32
N GLU A 124 -21.92 13.25 -9.22
CA GLU A 124 -21.41 12.26 -8.27
C GLU A 124 -19.95 11.91 -8.53
N GLN A 125 -19.57 11.63 -9.77
CA GLN A 125 -18.20 11.38 -10.17
C GLN A 125 -17.30 12.56 -9.78
N LYS A 126 -17.68 13.79 -10.10
CA LYS A 126 -16.95 15.01 -9.73
C LYS A 126 -16.77 15.15 -8.23
N ARG A 127 -17.83 14.85 -7.46
CA ARG A 127 -17.78 14.91 -5.98
C ARG A 127 -16.79 13.89 -5.42
N LEU A 128 -16.83 12.64 -5.90
CA LEU A 128 -15.92 11.58 -5.45
C LEU A 128 -14.47 11.90 -5.82
N ARG A 129 -14.21 12.35 -7.05
CA ARG A 129 -12.86 12.76 -7.47
C ARG A 129 -12.31 13.89 -6.59
N LYS A 130 -13.12 14.91 -6.30
CA LYS A 130 -12.74 16.02 -5.41
C LYS A 130 -12.40 15.53 -4.00
N ALA A 131 -13.18 14.61 -3.47
CA ALA A 131 -12.97 14.06 -2.12
C ALA A 131 -11.68 13.23 -2.03
N ARG A 132 -11.41 12.38 -3.03
CA ARG A 132 -10.28 11.43 -3.04
C ARG A 132 -8.96 12.09 -3.47
N PHE A 133 -8.97 13.02 -4.43
CA PHE A 133 -7.77 13.45 -5.16
C PHE A 133 -7.47 14.96 -5.10
N LYS A 134 -8.16 15.74 -4.29
CA LYS A 134 -8.00 17.20 -4.17
C LYS A 134 -8.16 17.97 -5.50
N GLY A 135 -8.71 17.36 -6.53
CA GLY A 135 -8.93 17.96 -7.84
C GLY A 135 -10.02 17.25 -8.61
N VAL A 136 -10.69 17.98 -9.52
CA VAL A 136 -11.89 17.50 -10.21
C VAL A 136 -11.61 17.16 -11.66
N SER A 137 -10.61 17.81 -12.28
CA SER A 137 -10.36 17.71 -13.70
C SER A 137 -9.64 16.42 -14.06
N ALA A 138 -10.08 15.79 -15.13
CA ALA A 138 -9.35 14.77 -15.84
C ALA A 138 -8.65 15.45 -17.02
N ASP A 139 -7.53 16.12 -16.74
CA ASP A 139 -6.79 16.86 -17.76
C ASP A 139 -6.25 15.89 -18.81
N PRO A 140 -6.40 16.19 -20.10
CA PRO A 140 -5.93 15.32 -21.19
C PRO A 140 -4.47 14.91 -21.04
N GLU A 141 -3.62 15.80 -20.53
CA GLU A 141 -2.20 15.55 -20.28
C GLU A 141 -1.92 14.51 -19.18
N SER A 142 -2.94 14.17 -18.40
CA SER A 142 -2.85 13.11 -17.37
C SER A 142 -2.92 11.70 -17.96
N PHE A 143 -3.21 11.58 -19.27
CA PHE A 143 -3.40 10.29 -19.94
C PHE A 143 -2.40 10.10 -21.06
N ASP A 144 -1.90 8.89 -21.19
CA ASP A 144 -1.02 8.49 -22.28
C ASP A 144 -1.82 8.19 -23.56
N LEU A 145 -3.08 7.76 -23.40
CA LEU A 145 -4.00 7.45 -24.50
C LEU A 145 -5.44 7.79 -24.13
N THR A 146 -6.13 8.46 -25.01
CA THR A 146 -7.57 8.70 -24.92
C THR A 146 -8.28 8.14 -26.14
N LEU A 147 -9.25 7.25 -25.93
CA LEU A 147 -10.05 6.66 -27.01
C LEU A 147 -11.51 7.08 -26.88
N SER A 148 -12.14 7.35 -28.02
CA SER A 148 -13.55 7.71 -28.09
C SER A 148 -14.37 6.57 -28.67
N LEU A 149 -15.39 6.12 -27.94
CA LEU A 149 -16.36 5.13 -28.40
C LEU A 149 -17.48 5.73 -29.25
N THR A 150 -17.34 6.96 -29.72
CA THR A 150 -18.35 7.57 -30.59
C THR A 150 -18.44 6.86 -31.94
N ASN A 151 -17.30 6.46 -32.50
CA ASN A 151 -17.20 5.80 -33.81
C ASN A 151 -16.43 4.46 -33.75
N MET A 152 -16.24 3.93 -32.56
CA MET A 152 -15.51 2.71 -32.27
C MET A 152 -16.30 1.91 -31.23
N ASP A 153 -16.39 0.62 -31.41
CA ASP A 153 -17.00 -0.23 -30.38
C ASP A 153 -16.00 -0.58 -29.27
N ALA A 154 -16.52 -1.18 -28.20
CA ALA A 154 -15.70 -1.52 -27.03
C ALA A 154 -14.62 -2.58 -27.33
N ALA A 155 -14.90 -3.52 -28.25
CA ALA A 155 -13.93 -4.56 -28.62
C ALA A 155 -12.77 -3.97 -29.42
N GLN A 156 -13.08 -3.13 -30.43
CA GLN A 156 -12.05 -2.41 -31.20
C GLN A 156 -11.18 -1.51 -30.29
N ALA A 157 -11.80 -0.79 -29.37
CA ALA A 157 -11.06 0.03 -28.41
C ALA A 157 -10.14 -0.80 -27.50
N ALA A 158 -10.62 -1.98 -27.09
CA ALA A 158 -9.82 -2.89 -26.27
C ALA A 158 -8.61 -3.44 -27.05
N GLU A 159 -8.75 -3.82 -28.30
CA GLU A 159 -7.63 -4.27 -29.14
C GLU A 159 -6.59 -3.18 -29.34
N VAL A 160 -6.99 -1.94 -29.65
CA VAL A 160 -6.09 -0.79 -29.79
C VAL A 160 -5.35 -0.54 -28.49
N LEU A 161 -6.05 -0.54 -27.36
CA LEU A 161 -5.46 -0.27 -26.06
C LEU A 161 -4.51 -1.39 -25.63
N ALA A 162 -4.89 -2.65 -25.85
CA ALA A 162 -4.03 -3.80 -25.55
C ALA A 162 -2.75 -3.78 -26.39
N ALA A 163 -2.84 -3.47 -27.68
CA ALA A 163 -1.65 -3.34 -28.54
C ALA A 163 -0.73 -2.20 -28.09
N ALA A 164 -1.29 -1.03 -27.72
CA ALA A 164 -0.52 0.08 -27.20
C ALA A 164 0.15 -0.26 -25.86
N ALA A 165 -0.56 -0.92 -24.95
CA ALA A 165 -0.02 -1.36 -23.67
C ALA A 165 1.11 -2.37 -23.84
N ALA A 166 0.92 -3.40 -24.66
CA ALA A 166 1.96 -4.40 -24.94
C ALA A 166 3.23 -3.74 -25.49
N LYS A 167 3.09 -2.81 -26.46
CA LYS A 167 4.22 -2.09 -27.04
C LYS A 167 4.96 -1.24 -26.02
N ARG A 168 4.24 -0.58 -25.11
CA ARG A 168 4.85 0.24 -24.06
C ARG A 168 5.59 -0.60 -23.03
N LEU A 169 5.02 -1.74 -22.63
CA LEU A 169 5.63 -2.67 -21.69
C LEU A 169 6.96 -3.21 -22.20
N ASP A 170 7.06 -3.52 -23.49
CA ASP A 170 8.30 -3.96 -24.12
C ASP A 170 9.40 -2.91 -24.10
N GLN A 171 9.03 -1.62 -24.20
CA GLN A 171 9.96 -0.52 -24.33
C GLN A 171 10.41 0.12 -23.02
N GLN A 172 9.55 0.22 -22.04
CA GLN A 172 9.77 1.04 -20.84
C GLN A 172 10.02 0.23 -19.56
N GLY A 173 9.95 -1.09 -19.66
CA GLY A 173 10.17 -1.96 -18.52
C GLY A 173 8.98 -2.05 -17.58
N LEU A 174 9.14 -2.91 -16.62
CA LEU A 174 8.11 -3.25 -15.63
C LEU A 174 8.44 -2.56 -14.31
N LEU A 175 7.41 -2.34 -13.49
CA LEU A 175 7.60 -2.00 -12.08
C LEU A 175 8.47 -3.06 -11.42
N SER A 176 9.66 -2.66 -10.99
CA SER A 176 10.54 -3.58 -10.27
C SER A 176 9.99 -3.90 -8.89
N PRO A 177 10.27 -5.08 -8.32
CA PRO A 177 9.89 -5.39 -6.93
C PRO A 177 10.35 -4.32 -5.95
N ASN A 178 11.57 -3.84 -6.07
CA ASN A 178 12.12 -2.78 -5.21
C ASN A 178 11.33 -1.47 -5.31
N ALA A 179 10.92 -1.08 -6.53
CA ALA A 179 10.10 0.13 -6.70
C ALA A 179 8.68 -0.06 -6.12
N ALA A 180 8.11 -1.26 -6.22
CA ALA A 180 6.84 -1.57 -5.57
C ALA A 180 6.95 -1.51 -4.04
N ASP A 181 8.04 -2.04 -3.49
CA ASP A 181 8.32 -1.99 -2.05
C ASP A 181 8.50 -0.55 -1.57
N GLU A 182 9.21 0.29 -2.32
CA GLU A 182 9.39 1.71 -2.01
C GLU A 182 8.05 2.46 -2.00
N ILE A 183 7.19 2.23 -3.00
CA ILE A 183 5.86 2.84 -3.07
C ILE A 183 4.98 2.37 -1.92
N GLU A 184 4.97 1.07 -1.62
CA GLU A 184 4.23 0.53 -0.48
C GLU A 184 4.72 1.15 0.82
N PHE A 185 6.01 1.25 1.01
CA PHE A 185 6.64 1.86 2.17
C PHE A 185 6.24 3.33 2.35
N GLU A 186 6.41 4.15 1.31
CA GLU A 186 6.05 5.57 1.37
C GLU A 186 4.57 5.79 1.68
N THR A 187 3.70 5.00 1.06
CA THR A 187 2.25 5.12 1.27
C THR A 187 1.81 4.66 2.65
N ARG A 188 2.39 3.58 3.17
CA ARG A 188 2.14 3.12 4.55
C ARG A 188 2.62 4.14 5.57
N LEU A 189 3.74 4.78 5.31
CA LEU A 189 4.26 5.86 6.14
C LEU A 189 3.30 7.07 6.16
N GLU A 190 2.74 7.45 5.01
CA GLU A 190 1.75 8.50 4.93
C GLU A 190 0.46 8.15 5.69
N LEU A 191 0.02 6.91 5.64
CA LEU A 191 -1.13 6.41 6.40
C LEU A 191 -0.88 6.44 7.90
N ALA A 192 0.30 5.98 8.34
CA ALA A 192 0.68 5.98 9.75
C ALA A 192 0.72 7.38 10.36
N LYS A 193 1.24 8.38 9.61
CA LYS A 193 1.18 9.80 10.02
C LYS A 193 -0.24 10.29 10.31
N ARG A 194 -1.24 9.60 9.82
CA ARG A 194 -2.67 9.91 9.99
C ARG A 194 -3.38 8.94 10.93
N GLY A 195 -2.62 8.08 11.62
CA GLY A 195 -3.15 7.10 12.56
C GLY A 195 -3.85 5.92 11.91
N ILE A 196 -3.67 5.72 10.60
CA ILE A 196 -4.22 4.56 9.88
C ILE A 196 -3.19 3.43 9.92
N VAL A 197 -3.56 2.35 10.58
CA VAL A 197 -2.75 1.14 10.72
C VAL A 197 -3.49 -0.01 10.09
N PRO A 198 -2.83 -0.90 9.31
CA PRO A 198 -3.47 -2.08 8.74
C PRO A 198 -4.11 -2.96 9.83
N ALA A 199 -5.39 -3.31 9.66
CA ALA A 199 -6.12 -4.17 10.59
C ALA A 199 -5.67 -5.64 10.53
N GLY A 200 -5.15 -6.07 9.40
CA GLY A 200 -4.59 -7.41 9.18
C GLY A 200 -3.28 -7.67 9.91
N ARG A 201 -2.90 -6.81 10.83
CA ARG A 201 -1.88 -7.11 11.81
C ARG A 201 -2.36 -8.25 12.67
N ALA A 202 -1.89 -9.39 12.23
CA ALA A 202 -1.85 -10.54 13.07
C ALA A 202 -1.44 -10.14 14.48
N ARG A 203 -2.33 -10.53 15.42
CA ARG A 203 -1.98 -10.81 16.80
C ARG A 203 -0.96 -9.82 17.36
N VAL A 204 -1.47 -8.70 17.87
CA VAL A 204 -0.83 -8.09 19.01
C VAL A 204 -0.69 -9.20 20.04
N THR A 205 0.46 -9.85 20.05
CA THR A 205 0.89 -10.57 21.22
C THR A 205 0.95 -9.46 22.26
N ARG A 206 -0.02 -9.44 23.19
CA ARG A 206 -0.01 -8.49 24.32
C ARG A 206 1.18 -8.87 25.18
N ALA A 207 2.37 -8.51 24.74
CA ALA A 207 3.56 -8.59 25.56
C ALA A 207 3.44 -7.44 26.56
N SER A 208 3.62 -7.74 27.81
CA SER A 208 3.81 -6.71 28.85
C SER A 208 5.23 -6.19 28.67
N PHE A 209 5.40 -5.12 27.89
CA PHE A 209 6.72 -4.53 27.67
C PHE A 209 7.28 -3.93 28.96
N GLY A 210 8.56 -4.14 29.17
CA GLY A 210 9.27 -3.60 30.33
C GLY A 210 9.53 -2.08 30.24
N HIS A 211 9.52 -1.54 29.00
CA HIS A 211 9.80 -0.13 28.76
C HIS A 211 9.00 0.43 27.54
N PRO A 212 8.54 1.71 27.59
CA PRO A 212 7.81 2.32 26.48
C PRO A 212 8.52 2.31 25.11
N SER A 213 9.86 2.29 25.11
CA SER A 213 10.65 2.18 23.86
C SER A 213 10.54 0.81 23.19
N GLU A 214 10.29 -0.25 23.95
CA GLU A 214 10.08 -1.59 23.43
C GLU A 214 8.69 -1.69 22.78
N GLU A 215 7.67 -1.12 23.43
CA GLU A 215 6.33 -1.00 22.84
C GLU A 215 6.36 -0.20 21.54
N MET A 216 7.11 0.91 21.50
CA MET A 216 7.28 1.70 20.29
C MET A 216 7.98 0.91 19.19
N PHE A 217 8.99 0.11 19.52
CA PHE A 217 9.67 -0.74 18.57
C PHE A 217 8.78 -1.87 18.06
N ALA A 218 8.03 -2.52 18.94
CA ALA A 218 7.03 -3.52 18.56
C ALA A 218 6.00 -2.93 17.59
N ASN A 219 5.47 -1.74 17.88
CA ASN A 219 4.55 -1.02 17.00
C ASN A 219 5.19 -0.69 15.64
N LEU A 220 6.49 -0.39 15.61
CA LEU A 220 7.23 -0.18 14.36
C LEU A 220 7.37 -1.48 13.57
N LEU A 221 7.77 -2.57 14.20
CA LEU A 221 7.89 -3.89 13.57
C LEU A 221 6.53 -4.35 13.02
N ASP A 222 5.51 -4.19 13.82
CA ASP A 222 4.15 -4.44 13.41
C ASP A 222 3.72 -3.59 12.24
N PHE A 223 4.06 -2.31 12.22
CA PHE A 223 3.76 -1.42 11.11
C PHE A 223 4.39 -1.90 9.80
N TYR A 224 5.62 -2.45 9.88
CA TYR A 224 6.32 -3.02 8.73
C TYR A 224 5.96 -4.48 8.44
N ARG A 225 5.03 -5.06 9.20
CA ARG A 225 4.66 -6.49 9.11
C ARG A 225 5.82 -7.44 9.31
N ILE A 226 6.84 -7.01 10.05
CA ILE A 226 7.95 -7.87 10.42
C ILE A 226 7.48 -8.73 11.59
N GLN A 227 7.57 -10.03 11.46
CA GLN A 227 7.29 -10.94 12.56
C GLN A 227 8.32 -10.77 13.66
N TRP A 228 7.86 -10.77 14.91
CA TRP A 228 8.72 -10.61 16.07
C TRP A 228 8.23 -11.42 17.26
N GLU A 229 9.18 -11.81 18.10
CA GLU A 229 8.96 -12.43 19.38
C GLU A 229 9.59 -11.56 20.47
N TYR A 230 8.86 -11.31 21.56
CA TYR A 230 9.35 -10.51 22.68
C TYR A 230 10.02 -11.41 23.70
N GLU A 231 11.25 -11.05 24.15
CA GLU A 231 12.08 -11.81 25.10
C GLU A 231 12.12 -13.32 24.81
N PRO A 232 12.42 -13.75 23.57
CA PRO A 232 12.15 -15.12 23.12
C PRO A 232 13.04 -16.15 23.78
N ARG A 233 14.28 -15.75 24.14
CA ARG A 233 15.29 -16.66 24.66
C ARG A 233 16.31 -15.95 25.54
N SER A 234 16.66 -16.57 26.67
CA SER A 234 17.74 -16.14 27.55
C SER A 234 19.05 -16.87 27.23
N PHE A 235 20.13 -16.13 27.11
CA PHE A 235 21.47 -16.63 26.83
C PHE A 235 22.34 -16.55 28.10
N PRO A 236 22.78 -17.68 28.67
CA PRO A 236 23.74 -17.67 29.76
C PRO A 236 25.04 -17.00 29.35
N LEU A 237 25.55 -16.08 30.17
CA LEU A 237 26.80 -15.34 29.91
C LEU A 237 27.93 -15.67 30.91
N GLN A 238 27.57 -16.08 32.12
CA GLN A 238 28.52 -16.49 33.15
C GLN A 238 27.99 -17.66 33.97
N TRP A 239 28.92 -18.47 34.47
CA TRP A 239 28.61 -19.64 35.30
C TRP A 239 29.46 -19.62 36.56
N ASP A 240 28.96 -20.19 37.63
CA ASP A 240 29.73 -20.47 38.85
C ASP A 240 30.61 -21.72 38.68
N LYS A 241 31.36 -22.02 39.75
CA LYS A 241 32.27 -23.18 39.76
C LYS A 241 31.53 -24.54 39.68
N ASN A 242 30.20 -24.55 39.91
CA ASN A 242 29.38 -25.72 39.89
C ASN A 242 28.55 -25.84 38.59
N GLY A 243 28.76 -24.92 37.63
CA GLY A 243 28.02 -24.89 36.38
C GLY A 243 26.67 -24.16 36.46
N GLY A 244 26.36 -23.53 37.59
CA GLY A 244 25.14 -22.72 37.74
C GLY A 244 25.27 -21.39 37.01
N VAL A 245 24.23 -20.96 36.28
CA VAL A 245 24.21 -19.70 35.56
C VAL A 245 24.15 -18.52 36.54
N THR A 246 25.18 -17.67 36.54
CA THR A 246 25.26 -16.48 37.40
C THR A 246 24.87 -15.19 36.69
N GLU A 247 25.03 -15.12 35.39
CA GLU A 247 24.58 -14.00 34.57
C GLU A 247 24.01 -14.52 33.26
N ALA A 248 22.82 -14.00 32.88
CA ALA A 248 22.21 -14.26 31.58
C ALA A 248 21.77 -12.96 30.92
N PHE A 249 21.52 -13.05 29.63
CA PHE A 249 21.04 -11.95 28.80
C PHE A 249 19.87 -12.42 27.95
N THR A 250 18.78 -11.69 28.02
CA THR A 250 17.59 -11.90 27.19
C THR A 250 17.46 -10.66 26.29
N PRO A 251 17.68 -10.79 24.99
CA PRO A 251 17.42 -9.70 24.05
C PRO A 251 15.92 -9.35 24.04
N ASP A 252 15.60 -8.07 23.81
CA ASP A 252 14.22 -7.60 23.86
C ASP A 252 13.37 -8.22 22.74
N PHE A 253 13.92 -8.42 21.53
CA PHE A 253 13.20 -8.99 20.39
C PHE A 253 14.01 -10.00 19.61
N TYR A 254 13.31 -10.90 18.94
CA TYR A 254 13.80 -11.75 17.87
C TYR A 254 12.94 -11.58 16.63
N LEU A 255 13.59 -11.43 15.48
CA LEU A 255 12.98 -11.28 14.17
C LEU A 255 13.23 -12.55 13.35
N PRO A 256 12.27 -13.51 13.31
CA PRO A 256 12.48 -14.82 12.71
C PRO A 256 12.86 -14.77 11.23
N GLU A 257 12.25 -13.87 10.46
CA GLU A 257 12.52 -13.74 9.01
C GLU A 257 13.94 -13.26 8.69
N LEU A 258 14.58 -12.57 9.64
CA LEU A 258 15.92 -12.01 9.48
C LEU A 258 16.98 -12.78 10.29
N ASP A 259 16.57 -13.79 11.07
CA ASP A 259 17.41 -14.45 12.08
C ASP A 259 18.21 -13.44 12.90
N LEU A 260 17.51 -12.43 13.43
CA LEU A 260 18.11 -11.28 14.09
C LEU A 260 17.52 -11.05 15.48
N TYR A 261 18.39 -11.04 16.49
CA TYR A 261 18.04 -10.55 17.82
C TYR A 261 18.23 -9.04 17.89
N VAL A 262 17.34 -8.36 18.58
CA VAL A 262 17.36 -6.91 18.75
C VAL A 262 17.31 -6.57 20.24
N GLU A 263 18.18 -5.67 20.63
CA GLU A 263 18.20 -5.04 21.96
C GLU A 263 17.89 -3.55 21.81
N VAL A 264 16.85 -3.10 22.47
CA VAL A 264 16.41 -1.70 22.47
C VAL A 264 16.99 -0.98 23.67
N THR A 265 17.65 0.15 23.44
CA THR A 265 18.36 0.86 24.49
C THR A 265 17.90 2.30 24.63
N THR A 266 17.55 2.70 25.86
CA THR A 266 17.24 4.07 26.23
C THR A 266 18.48 4.87 26.60
N MET A 267 18.44 6.22 26.49
CA MET A 267 19.59 7.12 26.54
C MET A 267 20.26 7.31 27.93
N LYS A 268 19.99 6.51 28.95
CA LYS A 268 20.73 6.61 30.20
C LYS A 268 22.10 5.93 30.06
N GLN A 269 23.16 6.73 29.98
CA GLN A 269 24.54 6.31 29.70
C GLN A 269 25.02 5.10 30.52
N SER A 270 24.65 5.00 31.78
CA SER A 270 25.01 3.88 32.65
C SER A 270 24.34 2.54 32.25
N LEU A 271 23.12 2.58 31.78
CA LEU A 271 22.40 1.41 31.29
C LEU A 271 22.92 0.95 29.92
N VAL A 272 23.27 1.90 29.05
CA VAL A 272 23.89 1.64 27.75
C VAL A 272 25.20 0.85 27.92
N THR A 273 26.07 1.24 28.85
CA THR A 273 27.34 0.56 29.11
C THR A 273 27.13 -0.90 29.55
N ARG A 274 26.16 -1.13 30.44
CA ARG A 274 25.84 -2.48 30.93
C ARG A 274 25.24 -3.39 29.83
N LYS A 275 24.30 -2.87 29.04
CA LYS A 275 23.69 -3.61 27.92
C LYS A 275 24.75 -3.93 26.86
N ASN A 276 25.57 -2.95 26.47
CA ASN A 276 26.63 -3.15 25.50
C ASN A 276 27.68 -4.18 25.96
N ARG A 277 28.00 -4.23 27.26
CA ARG A 277 28.87 -5.27 27.83
C ARG A 277 28.26 -6.66 27.63
N LYS A 278 26.97 -6.83 27.95
CA LYS A 278 26.27 -8.10 27.79
C LYS A 278 26.18 -8.53 26.31
N VAL A 279 25.88 -7.61 25.40
CA VAL A 279 25.88 -7.88 23.95
C VAL A 279 27.28 -8.28 23.46
N LYS A 280 28.33 -7.63 23.95
CA LYS A 280 29.70 -7.99 23.60
C LYS A 280 30.08 -9.39 24.11
N MET A 281 29.66 -9.73 25.33
CA MET A 281 29.84 -11.06 25.88
C MET A 281 29.07 -12.12 25.10
N LEU A 282 27.83 -11.83 24.76
CA LEU A 282 26.98 -12.72 23.94
C LEU A 282 27.65 -13.03 22.61
N ARG A 283 28.11 -12.02 21.89
CA ARG A 283 28.85 -12.20 20.62
C ARG A 283 30.11 -13.04 20.75
N ALA A 284 30.78 -12.93 21.88
CA ALA A 284 32.03 -13.71 22.15
C ALA A 284 31.71 -15.19 22.44
N ILE A 285 30.64 -15.47 23.19
CA ILE A 285 30.24 -16.82 23.59
C ILE A 285 29.41 -17.53 22.51
N TYR A 286 28.56 -16.77 21.80
CA TYR A 286 27.68 -17.26 20.78
C TYR A 286 27.88 -16.52 19.44
N PRO A 287 29.00 -16.79 18.74
CA PRO A 287 29.39 -16.03 17.53
C PRO A 287 28.39 -16.23 16.35
N HIS A 288 27.57 -17.28 16.42
CA HIS A 288 26.51 -17.55 15.43
C HIS A 288 25.23 -16.75 15.68
N VAL A 289 25.10 -16.11 16.84
CA VAL A 289 23.91 -15.31 17.16
C VAL A 289 24.04 -13.91 16.56
N ASN A 290 23.18 -13.60 15.61
CA ASN A 290 23.12 -12.27 15.02
C ASN A 290 22.31 -11.35 15.94
N ILE A 291 22.95 -10.34 16.52
CA ILE A 291 22.32 -9.38 17.43
C ILE A 291 22.69 -7.94 17.08
N GLN A 292 21.72 -7.06 17.08
CA GLN A 292 21.88 -5.63 16.87
C GLN A 292 21.31 -4.83 18.03
N VAL A 293 21.96 -3.73 18.38
CA VAL A 293 21.51 -2.79 19.40
C VAL A 293 20.91 -1.57 18.70
N PHE A 294 19.67 -1.26 19.01
CA PHE A 294 19.00 -0.04 18.57
C PHE A 294 18.94 0.96 19.72
N TYR A 295 19.44 2.16 19.48
CA TYR A 295 19.41 3.24 20.46
C TYR A 295 18.19 4.11 20.26
N GLN A 296 17.68 4.69 21.34
CA GLN A 296 16.54 5.61 21.27
C GLN A 296 16.78 6.79 20.31
N LYS A 297 18.03 7.18 20.09
CA LYS A 297 18.40 8.19 19.11
C LYS A 297 18.08 7.73 17.67
N ASP A 298 18.36 6.47 17.37
CA ASP A 298 18.06 5.89 16.05
C ASP A 298 16.55 5.82 15.83
N PHE A 299 15.78 5.67 16.92
CA PHE A 299 14.31 5.75 16.89
C PHE A 299 13.79 7.16 16.66
N GLN A 300 14.38 8.13 17.35
CA GLN A 300 13.97 9.53 17.18
C GLN A 300 14.25 9.99 15.76
N ASP A 301 15.37 9.58 15.17
CA ASP A 301 15.67 9.84 13.78
C ASP A 301 14.70 9.13 12.84
N LEU A 302 14.29 7.89 13.13
CA LEU A 302 13.24 7.18 12.40
C LEU A 302 11.87 7.84 12.60
N VAL A 303 11.51 8.19 13.84
CA VAL A 303 10.25 8.88 14.17
C VAL A 303 10.20 10.27 13.56
N PHE A 304 11.31 11.01 13.60
CA PHE A 304 11.42 12.35 13.03
C PHE A 304 11.49 12.30 11.50
N LYS A 305 12.30 11.42 10.95
CA LYS A 305 12.46 11.22 9.50
C LYS A 305 11.18 10.70 8.86
N TYR A 306 10.40 9.91 9.60
CA TYR A 306 9.22 9.24 9.11
C TYR A 306 7.90 9.71 9.77
N GLY A 307 7.95 10.70 10.67
CA GLY A 307 6.78 11.39 11.23
C GLY A 307 5.90 10.52 12.13
N LEU A 308 6.45 9.50 12.77
CA LEU A 308 5.77 8.71 13.79
C LEU A 308 5.63 9.56 15.06
N LYS A 309 4.45 10.07 15.36
CA LYS A 309 4.19 10.81 16.61
C LYS A 309 4.17 9.84 17.79
N MET A 310 4.97 10.13 18.81
CA MET A 310 4.79 9.53 20.13
C MET A 310 3.42 9.94 20.66
N VAL A 311 2.56 8.98 20.92
CA VAL A 311 1.35 9.22 21.68
C VAL A 311 1.80 9.34 23.13
N HIS A 312 1.92 10.56 23.62
CA HIS A 312 2.04 10.80 25.06
C HIS A 312 0.65 10.62 25.64
N SER A 313 0.51 9.60 26.49
CA SER A 313 -0.62 9.42 27.41
C SER A 313 -0.63 10.54 28.45
#